data_9a12ec4d0d786a0f627ce5fc79cb440c
#
_entry.id   9a12ec4d0d786a0f627ce5fc79cb440c
#
_cell.length_a   1.000
_cell.length_b   1.000
_cell.length_c   1.000
_cell.angle_alpha   90.00
_cell.angle_beta   90.00
_cell.angle_gamma   90.00
#
_symmetry.space_group_name_H-M   'P 1'
#
loop_
_entity.id
_entity.type
_entity.pdbx_description
1 polymer ?
#
loop_
_entity_poly.entity_id
_entity_poly.type
_entity_poly.pdbx_seq_one_letter_code
_entity_poly.pdbx_strand_id
1 'polypeptide(L)'
;MTKKILAAVLSLAVAAACFTACGSDDSSSESKADTDSSAAETADPAADDASAADTDSAAELKAPVNDGAVDVTKGATDNMLTRSVLNEGDTSRLASKIKEALDIANDDSLEVAQKTEKATKVAFLGDSITAGSAASSSQNQYTKQFISWWEENISYFVVGTNAGIGATDSYLAVHRVDSDVLADNPDIIFIEFINDSDNDFYKTTMDSLIRKCLAQPNNPAVILVEMTMEDGTCPQNVHSEIGEYYNVPIISYHDAVLPEVEAGNIKWTDISPDNIHPNDEGHKMLAQMLENFVGGIKDNIDSVDTEAKAFDTSIESPTGDKYADAALEDKNSKIVTVKDAGAFTEQTSPWNFQDGWAASNGGSVTFEMEFKNLGMLYYKTVDGKSGSATVTIDGVECAEINADFSGGWGDYACNNEIVSFDEKGKHEVTVTVPEGKKFEILRWMIS
;
A
#
# COMPACT_ATOMS: atom_id res chain seq x y z
N MET A 1 -2.13 -50.90 -11.85
CA MET A 1 -1.50 -50.94 -10.51
C MET A 1 -1.32 -49.51 -10.06
N THR A 2 -2.21 -49.06 -9.22
CA THR A 2 -2.32 -47.67 -8.74
C THR A 2 -1.29 -47.42 -7.63
N LYS A 3 -0.33 -46.56 -7.82
CA LYS A 3 0.56 -46.08 -6.75
C LYS A 3 -0.05 -44.83 -6.13
N LYS A 4 -0.49 -44.93 -4.89
CA LYS A 4 -0.86 -43.83 -4.04
C LYS A 4 0.45 -43.18 -3.54
N ILE A 5 0.66 -41.92 -3.87
CA ILE A 5 1.71 -41.10 -3.28
C ILE A 5 1.16 -40.45 -2.02
N LEU A 6 1.82 -40.72 -0.90
CA LEU A 6 1.51 -40.22 0.43
C LEU A 6 2.17 -38.86 0.58
N ALA A 7 1.37 -37.80 0.61
CA ALA A 7 1.88 -36.45 0.90
C ALA A 7 2.14 -36.33 2.41
N ALA A 8 3.37 -36.11 2.80
CA ALA A 8 3.75 -35.73 4.15
C ALA A 8 3.71 -34.21 4.28
N VAL A 9 2.67 -33.74 4.96
CA VAL A 9 2.54 -32.31 5.33
C VAL A 9 3.43 -32.04 6.53
N LEU A 10 4.47 -31.23 6.37
CA LEU A 10 5.27 -30.71 7.47
C LEU A 10 4.70 -29.34 7.85
N SER A 11 3.80 -29.32 8.84
CA SER A 11 3.25 -28.10 9.41
C SER A 11 4.23 -27.53 10.42
N LEU A 12 4.79 -26.35 10.11
CA LEU A 12 5.49 -25.54 11.09
C LEU A 12 4.45 -24.74 11.87
N ALA A 13 4.21 -25.12 13.13
CA ALA A 13 3.28 -24.43 14.02
C ALA A 13 3.94 -23.18 14.61
N VAL A 14 3.46 -22.00 14.22
CA VAL A 14 3.66 -20.78 14.97
C VAL A 14 2.50 -20.65 15.95
N ALA A 15 2.81 -20.68 17.25
CA ALA A 15 1.84 -20.63 18.33
C ALA A 15 1.28 -19.20 18.47
N ALA A 16 0.03 -19.01 18.08
CA ALA A 16 -0.76 -17.85 18.49
C ALA A 16 -1.47 -18.15 19.80
N ALA A 17 -1.15 -17.43 20.86
CA ALA A 17 -1.84 -17.55 22.14
C ALA A 17 -3.18 -16.81 22.06
N CYS A 18 -4.28 -17.57 22.02
CA CYS A 18 -5.63 -17.07 22.24
C CYS A 18 -5.90 -16.93 23.73
N PHE A 19 -6.20 -15.74 24.21
CA PHE A 19 -6.88 -15.53 25.49
C PHE A 19 -8.38 -15.49 25.24
N THR A 20 -9.08 -16.53 25.70
CA THR A 20 -10.52 -16.56 25.88
C THR A 20 -10.87 -16.00 27.26
N ALA A 21 -11.77 -15.04 27.31
CA ALA A 21 -12.51 -14.73 28.54
C ALA A 21 -14.01 -14.84 28.23
N CYS A 22 -14.64 -15.82 28.85
CA CYS A 22 -16.09 -15.96 28.98
C CYS A 22 -16.61 -15.04 30.08
N GLY A 23 -17.82 -14.51 29.88
CA GLY A 23 -18.62 -13.89 30.91
C GLY A 23 -20.01 -13.58 30.38
N SER A 24 -20.97 -14.45 30.68
CA SER A 24 -22.41 -14.32 30.46
C SER A 24 -23.05 -13.34 31.46
N ASP A 25 -24.06 -12.56 31.11
CA ASP A 25 -25.48 -12.72 31.41
C ASP A 25 -26.32 -11.48 31.14
N ASP A 26 -27.37 -11.73 30.43
CA ASP A 26 -28.76 -11.23 30.44
C ASP A 26 -29.13 -9.92 31.17
N SER A 27 -29.79 -9.01 30.42
CA SER A 27 -31.18 -8.62 30.70
C SER A 27 -31.71 -7.57 29.68
N SER A 28 -32.89 -7.84 29.21
CA SER A 28 -33.78 -7.10 28.33
C SER A 28 -34.18 -5.71 28.85
N SER A 29 -34.28 -4.70 27.95
CA SER A 29 -35.46 -3.82 27.89
C SER A 29 -35.52 -3.05 26.57
N GLU A 30 -36.66 -3.15 25.90
CA GLU A 30 -37.09 -2.36 24.74
C GLU A 30 -37.25 -0.88 25.09
N SER A 31 -36.86 0.02 24.17
CA SER A 31 -37.67 1.21 23.88
C SER A 31 -37.31 1.80 22.52
N LYS A 32 -38.37 2.29 21.86
CA LYS A 32 -38.50 2.71 20.48
C LYS A 32 -37.73 3.97 20.11
N ALA A 33 -37.33 3.94 18.86
CA ALA A 33 -37.29 4.96 17.80
C ALA A 33 -37.33 6.45 18.21
N ASP A 34 -36.33 7.20 17.69
CA ASP A 34 -36.64 8.34 16.83
C ASP A 34 -35.43 8.61 15.91
N THR A 35 -35.78 8.77 14.63
CA THR A 35 -34.93 9.17 13.53
C THR A 35 -34.51 10.62 13.72
N ASP A 36 -33.22 10.90 13.67
CA ASP A 36 -32.76 12.16 13.11
C ASP A 36 -31.41 12.00 12.39
N SER A 37 -31.44 12.36 11.13
CA SER A 37 -30.30 12.35 10.22
C SER A 37 -29.46 13.61 10.50
N SER A 38 -28.21 13.46 10.88
CA SER A 38 -27.24 14.53 10.72
C SER A 38 -25.98 14.00 10.05
N ALA A 39 -25.72 14.55 8.89
CA ALA A 39 -24.55 14.32 8.08
C ALA A 39 -23.27 14.57 8.90
N ALA A 40 -22.35 13.62 8.88
CA ALA A 40 -21.00 13.86 9.36
C ALA A 40 -20.27 14.71 8.32
N GLU A 41 -19.95 15.94 8.69
CA GLU A 41 -19.00 16.78 7.96
C GLU A 41 -17.62 16.14 8.03
N THR A 42 -17.09 15.79 6.87
CA THR A 42 -15.67 15.50 6.66
C THR A 42 -14.91 16.80 6.80
N ALA A 43 -14.09 16.94 7.82
CA ALA A 43 -13.15 18.03 7.94
C ALA A 43 -11.94 17.77 7.02
N ASP A 44 -11.92 18.49 5.91
CA ASP A 44 -10.84 18.60 4.94
C ASP A 44 -9.67 19.41 5.54
N PRO A 45 -8.42 19.02 5.34
CA PRO A 45 -7.31 19.95 5.52
C PRO A 45 -7.29 20.94 4.35
N ALA A 46 -7.19 22.21 4.67
CA ALA A 46 -7.30 23.39 3.83
C ALA A 46 -6.80 23.20 2.39
N ALA A 47 -7.74 23.18 1.45
CA ALA A 47 -7.45 23.37 0.04
C ALA A 47 -7.38 24.87 -0.25
N ASP A 48 -6.25 25.33 -0.76
CA ASP A 48 -6.11 26.62 -1.41
C ASP A 48 -6.75 26.52 -2.81
N ASP A 49 -7.57 27.53 -3.09
CA ASP A 49 -8.39 27.74 -4.27
C ASP A 49 -7.53 27.80 -5.55
N ALA A 50 -7.53 26.75 -6.36
CA ALA A 50 -7.01 26.78 -7.73
C ALA A 50 -8.12 26.40 -8.71
N SER A 51 -8.51 27.39 -9.50
CA SER A 51 -9.54 27.37 -10.52
C SER A 51 -9.49 26.13 -11.41
N ALA A 52 -10.65 25.49 -11.57
CA ALA A 52 -10.92 24.47 -12.56
C ALA A 52 -10.47 24.91 -13.97
N ALA A 53 -9.46 24.22 -14.51
CA ALA A 53 -9.24 24.14 -15.94
C ALA A 53 -9.88 22.83 -16.42
N ASP A 54 -11.00 22.96 -17.09
CA ASP A 54 -11.66 21.95 -17.87
C ASP A 54 -10.66 21.41 -18.91
N THR A 55 -10.07 20.26 -18.66
CA THR A 55 -9.44 19.42 -19.67
C THR A 55 -10.21 18.11 -19.75
N ASP A 56 -11.28 18.15 -20.48
CA ASP A 56 -12.01 16.99 -21.00
C ASP A 56 -11.07 16.23 -21.98
N SER A 57 -10.24 15.38 -21.45
CA SER A 57 -9.54 14.32 -22.16
C SER A 57 -10.08 13.01 -21.61
N ALA A 58 -11.32 12.69 -22.00
CA ALA A 58 -11.82 11.34 -21.87
C ALA A 58 -10.92 10.44 -22.73
N ALA A 59 -9.97 9.73 -22.10
CA ALA A 59 -9.22 8.68 -22.76
C ALA A 59 -10.22 7.68 -23.33
N GLU A 60 -10.14 7.41 -24.64
CA GLU A 60 -11.03 6.44 -25.29
C GLU A 60 -10.81 5.07 -24.63
N LEU A 61 -11.82 4.52 -23.97
CA LEU A 61 -11.71 3.22 -23.30
C LEU A 61 -11.26 2.14 -24.27
N LYS A 62 -10.28 1.31 -23.89
CA LYS A 62 -9.74 0.21 -24.73
C LYS A 62 -10.79 -0.83 -25.15
N ALA A 63 -11.88 -0.97 -24.39
CA ALA A 63 -13.01 -1.83 -24.70
C ALA A 63 -14.33 -1.16 -24.27
N PRO A 64 -15.46 -1.50 -24.91
CA PRO A 64 -16.74 -0.92 -24.57
C PRO A 64 -17.21 -1.35 -23.17
N VAL A 65 -18.08 -0.54 -22.58
CA VAL A 65 -18.90 -0.93 -21.43
C VAL A 65 -19.78 -2.12 -21.82
N ASN A 66 -20.06 -3.03 -20.87
CA ASN A 66 -20.84 -4.23 -21.15
C ASN A 66 -22.30 -3.91 -21.52
N ASP A 67 -22.90 -4.76 -22.33
CA ASP A 67 -24.32 -4.68 -22.62
C ASP A 67 -25.14 -5.31 -21.48
N GLY A 68 -25.59 -4.48 -20.53
CA GLY A 68 -26.45 -4.90 -19.42
C GLY A 68 -25.71 -5.38 -18.17
N ALA A 69 -26.47 -5.87 -17.19
CA ALA A 69 -25.98 -6.18 -15.86
C ALA A 69 -24.88 -7.24 -15.86
N VAL A 70 -23.82 -6.97 -15.08
CA VAL A 70 -22.70 -7.87 -14.82
C VAL A 70 -23.05 -8.79 -13.64
N ASP A 71 -22.83 -10.10 -13.81
CA ASP A 71 -22.90 -11.08 -12.72
C ASP A 71 -21.58 -11.04 -11.94
N VAL A 72 -21.50 -10.19 -10.92
CA VAL A 72 -20.29 -9.97 -10.12
C VAL A 72 -19.76 -11.25 -9.47
N THR A 73 -20.64 -12.26 -9.23
CA THR A 73 -20.22 -13.55 -8.65
C THR A 73 -19.31 -14.36 -9.57
N LYS A 74 -19.29 -14.04 -10.86
CA LYS A 74 -18.35 -14.60 -11.85
C LYS A 74 -17.04 -13.82 -11.95
N GLY A 75 -17.01 -12.61 -11.38
CA GLY A 75 -15.88 -11.70 -11.44
C GLY A 75 -15.91 -10.77 -12.65
N ALA A 76 -14.73 -10.34 -13.12
CA ALA A 76 -14.59 -9.41 -14.23
C ALA A 76 -14.99 -10.03 -15.59
N THR A 77 -15.61 -9.24 -16.45
CA THR A 77 -15.93 -9.62 -17.84
C THR A 77 -14.73 -9.40 -18.77
N ASP A 78 -14.75 -10.00 -19.96
CA ASP A 78 -13.68 -9.81 -20.97
C ASP A 78 -13.45 -8.33 -21.31
N ASN A 79 -14.52 -7.52 -21.38
CA ASN A 79 -14.41 -6.09 -21.62
C ASN A 79 -13.70 -5.38 -20.44
N MET A 80 -14.04 -5.73 -19.20
CA MET A 80 -13.39 -5.20 -18.01
C MET A 80 -11.92 -5.61 -17.95
N LEU A 81 -11.60 -6.87 -18.24
CA LEU A 81 -10.22 -7.37 -18.30
C LEU A 81 -9.40 -6.65 -19.36
N THR A 82 -9.99 -6.34 -20.52
CA THR A 82 -9.33 -5.57 -21.59
C THR A 82 -9.08 -4.12 -21.16
N ARG A 83 -10.08 -3.45 -20.55
CA ARG A 83 -9.94 -2.07 -20.08
C ARG A 83 -8.97 -1.94 -18.91
N SER A 84 -8.83 -2.98 -18.09
CA SER A 84 -7.94 -2.94 -16.92
C SER A 84 -6.47 -2.73 -17.29
N VAL A 85 -6.04 -3.04 -18.49
CA VAL A 85 -4.65 -2.81 -18.91
C VAL A 85 -4.51 -1.36 -19.39
N LEU A 86 -4.26 -0.42 -18.47
CA LEU A 86 -4.10 0.99 -18.78
C LEU A 86 -2.80 1.23 -19.58
N ASN A 87 -1.70 0.67 -19.14
CA ASN A 87 -0.41 0.66 -19.84
C ASN A 87 0.18 -0.76 -19.85
N GLU A 88 0.53 -1.29 -21.02
CA GLU A 88 1.23 -2.58 -21.10
C GLU A 88 2.68 -2.48 -20.61
N GLY A 89 3.31 -1.32 -20.79
CA GLY A 89 4.68 -1.06 -20.42
C GLY A 89 5.72 -2.02 -20.99
N ASP A 90 6.92 -2.00 -20.40
CA ASP A 90 7.95 -3.01 -20.69
C ASP A 90 7.72 -4.26 -19.82
N THR A 91 7.23 -5.31 -20.44
CA THR A 91 6.95 -6.59 -19.78
C THR A 91 8.14 -7.52 -19.72
N SER A 92 9.31 -7.15 -20.25
CA SER A 92 10.49 -8.04 -20.37
C SER A 92 10.97 -8.57 -19.01
N ARG A 93 10.93 -7.75 -17.94
CA ARG A 93 11.27 -8.17 -16.59
C ARG A 93 10.28 -9.20 -16.06
N LEU A 94 8.97 -8.96 -16.22
CA LEU A 94 7.93 -9.89 -15.81
C LEU A 94 8.02 -11.20 -16.59
N ALA A 95 8.20 -11.14 -17.90
CA ALA A 95 8.40 -12.31 -18.76
C ALA A 95 9.65 -13.12 -18.35
N SER A 96 10.75 -12.43 -18.00
CA SER A 96 11.95 -13.08 -17.47
C SER A 96 11.65 -13.87 -16.18
N LYS A 97 10.90 -13.29 -15.24
CA LYS A 97 10.56 -13.95 -13.96
C LYS A 97 9.58 -15.10 -14.15
N ILE A 98 8.60 -14.95 -15.04
CA ILE A 98 7.69 -16.04 -15.44
C ILE A 98 8.47 -17.21 -16.05
N LYS A 99 9.37 -16.90 -17.00
CA LYS A 99 10.19 -17.92 -17.65
C LYS A 99 11.08 -18.64 -16.64
N GLU A 100 11.75 -17.92 -15.73
CA GLU A 100 12.57 -18.51 -14.67
C GLU A 100 11.74 -19.43 -13.77
N ALA A 101 10.54 -19.02 -13.37
CA ALA A 101 9.62 -19.83 -12.57
C ALA A 101 9.22 -21.13 -13.28
N LEU A 102 8.88 -21.04 -14.60
CA LEU A 102 8.54 -22.20 -15.42
C LEU A 102 9.74 -23.14 -15.59
N ASP A 103 10.93 -22.61 -15.85
CA ASP A 103 12.16 -23.39 -16.02
C ASP A 103 12.51 -24.13 -14.73
N ILE A 104 12.43 -23.47 -13.56
CA ILE A 104 12.65 -24.11 -12.24
C ILE A 104 11.59 -25.19 -11.97
N ALA A 105 10.32 -24.90 -12.23
CA ALA A 105 9.24 -25.85 -11.99
C ALA A 105 9.42 -27.16 -12.81
N ASN A 106 9.89 -27.04 -14.05
CA ASN A 106 10.05 -28.12 -15.00
C ASN A 106 11.44 -28.80 -14.99
N ASP A 107 12.39 -28.30 -14.20
CA ASP A 107 13.73 -28.89 -14.11
C ASP A 107 13.73 -30.15 -13.25
N ASP A 108 13.73 -31.33 -13.88
CA ASP A 108 13.77 -32.62 -13.22
C ASP A 108 15.12 -32.89 -12.50
N SER A 109 16.14 -32.10 -12.74
CA SER A 109 17.44 -32.22 -12.07
C SER A 109 17.47 -31.59 -10.68
N LEU A 110 16.49 -30.71 -10.37
CA LEU A 110 16.37 -30.04 -9.09
C LEU A 110 15.47 -30.82 -8.11
N GLU A 111 15.97 -31.03 -6.92
CA GLU A 111 15.16 -31.55 -5.81
C GLU A 111 14.14 -30.48 -5.34
N VAL A 112 13.03 -30.91 -4.73
CA VAL A 112 11.98 -30.01 -4.22
C VAL A 112 12.54 -28.91 -3.30
N ALA A 113 13.49 -29.24 -2.43
CA ALA A 113 14.13 -28.28 -1.55
C ALA A 113 14.88 -27.18 -2.33
N GLN A 114 15.57 -27.54 -3.41
CA GLN A 114 16.29 -26.60 -4.27
C GLN A 114 15.31 -25.69 -5.07
N LYS A 115 14.19 -26.26 -5.53
CA LYS A 115 13.11 -25.48 -6.17
C LYS A 115 12.48 -24.49 -5.18
N THR A 116 12.29 -24.91 -3.94
CA THR A 116 11.74 -24.06 -2.87
C THR A 116 12.69 -22.89 -2.55
N GLU A 117 14.01 -23.13 -2.51
CA GLU A 117 15.02 -22.07 -2.31
C GLU A 117 15.05 -21.05 -3.45
N LYS A 118 14.61 -21.44 -4.65
CA LYS A 118 14.50 -20.61 -5.85
C LYS A 118 13.08 -20.16 -6.14
N ALA A 119 12.18 -20.26 -5.14
CA ALA A 119 10.79 -19.84 -5.32
C ALA A 119 10.69 -18.38 -5.76
N THR A 120 9.80 -18.12 -6.71
CA THR A 120 9.48 -16.75 -7.14
C THR A 120 8.93 -15.95 -5.96
N LYS A 121 9.46 -14.77 -5.71
CA LYS A 121 9.02 -13.89 -4.64
C LYS A 121 8.16 -12.76 -5.19
N VAL A 122 6.90 -12.73 -4.79
CA VAL A 122 5.94 -11.72 -5.21
C VAL A 122 5.57 -10.86 -4.01
N ALA A 123 5.82 -9.56 -4.10
CA ALA A 123 5.46 -8.59 -3.08
C ALA A 123 4.27 -7.72 -3.53
N PHE A 124 3.39 -7.43 -2.58
CA PHE A 124 2.27 -6.50 -2.75
C PHE A 124 2.47 -5.38 -1.74
N LEU A 125 2.81 -4.20 -2.21
CA LEU A 125 3.00 -3.00 -1.42
C LEU A 125 1.79 -2.09 -1.61
N GLY A 126 1.14 -1.69 -0.52
CA GLY A 126 -0.07 -0.88 -0.63
C GLY A 126 -0.67 -0.49 0.71
N ASP A 127 -1.90 -0.06 0.65
CA ASP A 127 -2.67 0.40 1.80
C ASP A 127 -3.67 -0.64 2.34
N SER A 128 -4.87 -0.22 2.74
CA SER A 128 -5.90 -1.08 3.30
C SER A 128 -6.46 -2.09 2.30
N ILE A 129 -6.53 -1.73 1.01
CA ILE A 129 -7.00 -2.65 -0.04
C ILE A 129 -6.01 -3.79 -0.21
N THR A 130 -4.72 -3.47 -0.29
CA THR A 130 -3.64 -4.47 -0.33
C THR A 130 -3.58 -5.31 0.96
N ALA A 131 -3.80 -4.69 2.13
CA ALA A 131 -3.92 -5.41 3.40
C ALA A 131 -5.10 -6.39 3.42
N GLY A 132 -6.09 -6.21 2.54
CA GLY A 132 -7.26 -7.07 2.38
C GLY A 132 -8.48 -6.63 3.18
N SER A 133 -8.62 -5.32 3.45
CA SER A 133 -9.81 -4.78 4.11
C SER A 133 -11.08 -5.13 3.35
N ALA A 134 -12.16 -5.40 4.10
CA ALA A 134 -13.47 -5.85 3.65
C ALA A 134 -13.53 -7.24 2.96
N ALA A 135 -12.41 -7.93 2.72
CA ALA A 135 -12.45 -9.35 2.40
C ALA A 135 -12.93 -10.17 3.60
N SER A 136 -13.88 -11.09 3.41
CA SER A 136 -14.46 -11.90 4.49
C SER A 136 -13.47 -12.91 5.10
N SER A 137 -12.39 -13.21 4.38
CA SER A 137 -11.29 -14.06 4.82
C SER A 137 -10.00 -13.73 4.07
N SER A 138 -8.86 -14.14 4.62
CA SER A 138 -7.57 -13.96 3.94
C SER A 138 -7.49 -14.65 2.58
N GLN A 139 -8.26 -15.72 2.35
CA GLN A 139 -8.29 -16.43 1.07
C GLN A 139 -8.99 -15.61 -0.03
N ASN A 140 -9.87 -14.70 0.35
CA ASN A 140 -10.62 -13.85 -0.57
C ASN A 140 -9.89 -12.52 -0.89
N GLN A 141 -8.76 -12.24 -0.22
CA GLN A 141 -7.90 -11.11 -0.58
C GLN A 141 -7.30 -11.30 -1.97
N TYR A 142 -7.28 -10.26 -2.80
CA TYR A 142 -6.75 -10.33 -4.16
C TYR A 142 -5.31 -10.85 -4.20
N THR A 143 -4.50 -10.48 -3.21
CA THR A 143 -3.11 -10.93 -3.08
C THR A 143 -2.99 -12.44 -2.93
N LYS A 144 -3.88 -13.04 -2.13
CA LYS A 144 -3.92 -14.50 -1.94
C LYS A 144 -4.50 -15.24 -3.13
N GLN A 145 -5.53 -14.67 -3.77
CA GLN A 145 -6.10 -15.24 -5.00
C GLN A 145 -5.05 -15.27 -6.12
N PHE A 146 -4.31 -14.17 -6.32
CA PHE A 146 -3.23 -14.12 -7.30
C PHE A 146 -2.12 -15.15 -7.01
N ILE A 147 -1.67 -15.30 -5.76
CA ILE A 147 -0.67 -16.32 -5.41
C ILE A 147 -1.19 -17.72 -5.67
N SER A 148 -2.45 -18.02 -5.31
CA SER A 148 -3.06 -19.33 -5.60
C SER A 148 -3.16 -19.60 -7.11
N TRP A 149 -3.52 -18.58 -7.89
CA TRP A 149 -3.53 -18.65 -9.35
C TRP A 149 -2.12 -18.92 -9.91
N TRP A 150 -1.08 -18.25 -9.38
CA TRP A 150 0.32 -18.48 -9.79
C TRP A 150 0.76 -19.91 -9.49
N GLU A 151 0.41 -20.44 -8.30
CA GLU A 151 0.70 -21.82 -7.91
C GLU A 151 0.09 -22.82 -8.89
N GLU A 152 -1.11 -22.56 -9.38
CA GLU A 152 -1.84 -23.44 -10.28
C GLU A 152 -1.42 -23.34 -11.74
N ASN A 153 -1.02 -22.13 -12.19
CA ASN A 153 -0.86 -21.82 -13.61
C ASN A 153 0.59 -21.63 -14.06
N ILE A 154 1.52 -21.30 -13.17
CA ILE A 154 2.92 -21.00 -13.47
C ILE A 154 3.85 -21.95 -12.70
N SER A 155 3.89 -21.82 -11.38
CA SER A 155 4.78 -22.61 -10.53
C SER A 155 4.25 -22.69 -9.10
N TYR A 156 4.21 -23.88 -8.54
CA TYR A 156 3.92 -24.10 -7.11
C TYR A 156 4.98 -23.46 -6.19
N PHE A 157 6.19 -23.22 -6.71
CA PHE A 157 7.29 -22.61 -5.96
C PHE A 157 7.19 -21.09 -6.03
N VAL A 158 6.32 -20.52 -5.19
CA VAL A 158 6.10 -19.08 -5.07
C VAL A 158 5.96 -18.68 -3.59
N VAL A 159 6.44 -17.50 -3.24
CA VAL A 159 6.27 -16.88 -1.92
C VAL A 159 5.64 -15.51 -2.11
N GLY A 160 4.46 -15.31 -1.55
CA GLY A 160 3.76 -14.03 -1.55
C GLY A 160 3.99 -13.27 -0.25
N THR A 161 4.48 -12.03 -0.33
CA THR A 161 4.58 -11.09 0.78
C THR A 161 3.53 -10.00 0.62
N ASN A 162 2.63 -9.87 1.59
CA ASN A 162 1.67 -8.78 1.65
C ASN A 162 2.20 -7.70 2.60
N ALA A 163 2.65 -6.57 2.03
CA ALA A 163 3.13 -5.39 2.73
C ALA A 163 2.08 -4.25 2.73
N GLY A 164 0.80 -4.58 2.68
CA GLY A 164 -0.31 -3.65 2.82
C GLY A 164 -0.47 -3.20 4.28
N ILE A 165 -0.61 -1.89 4.51
CA ILE A 165 -0.87 -1.29 5.82
C ILE A 165 -2.00 -0.27 5.68
N GLY A 166 -3.12 -0.50 6.38
CA GLY A 166 -4.30 0.35 6.28
C GLY A 166 -4.05 1.82 6.61
N ALA A 167 -4.76 2.69 5.90
CA ALA A 167 -4.71 4.15 6.05
C ALA A 167 -3.31 4.75 5.79
N THR A 168 -2.50 4.12 4.94
CA THR A 168 -1.18 4.61 4.53
C THR A 168 -1.18 5.04 3.07
N ASP A 169 -0.12 5.73 2.66
CA ASP A 169 0.05 6.35 1.36
C ASP A 169 1.43 6.06 0.77
N SER A 170 1.68 6.51 -0.47
CA SER A 170 2.98 6.33 -1.12
C SER A 170 4.10 7.13 -0.43
N TYR A 171 3.78 8.20 0.32
CA TYR A 171 4.77 8.92 1.10
C TYR A 171 5.35 8.06 2.23
N LEU A 172 4.50 7.35 2.97
CA LEU A 172 5.02 6.37 3.93
C LEU A 172 5.69 5.19 3.22
N ALA A 173 5.13 4.76 2.07
CA ALA A 173 5.67 3.63 1.32
C ALA A 173 7.11 3.83 0.87
N VAL A 174 7.46 4.99 0.33
CA VAL A 174 8.84 5.27 -0.14
C VAL A 174 9.86 5.24 1.00
N HIS A 175 9.42 5.49 2.25
CA HIS A 175 10.27 5.40 3.44
C HIS A 175 10.37 3.98 4.02
N ARG A 176 9.35 3.11 3.81
CA ARG A 176 9.32 1.75 4.38
C ARG A 176 9.64 0.64 3.38
N VAL A 177 9.69 0.93 2.09
CA VAL A 177 9.84 -0.10 1.04
C VAL A 177 11.12 -0.91 1.20
N ASP A 178 12.22 -0.30 1.66
CA ASP A 178 13.50 -1.00 1.84
C ASP A 178 13.40 -2.12 2.87
N SER A 179 12.71 -1.88 4.01
CA SER A 179 12.53 -2.88 5.07
C SER A 179 11.42 -3.87 4.78
N ASP A 180 10.30 -3.41 4.21
CA ASP A 180 9.07 -4.18 4.14
C ASP A 180 8.99 -5.05 2.87
N VAL A 181 9.75 -4.69 1.84
CA VAL A 181 9.69 -5.31 0.51
C VAL A 181 11.09 -5.66 0.00
N LEU A 182 11.97 -4.67 -0.15
CA LEU A 182 13.23 -4.84 -0.89
C LEU A 182 14.26 -5.70 -0.14
N ALA A 183 14.18 -5.77 1.20
CA ALA A 183 15.04 -6.65 2.00
C ALA A 183 14.90 -8.14 1.63
N ASP A 184 13.75 -8.55 1.11
CA ASP A 184 13.49 -9.93 0.69
C ASP A 184 13.92 -10.22 -0.76
N ASN A 185 14.41 -9.22 -1.50
CA ASN A 185 14.75 -9.30 -2.92
C ASN A 185 13.60 -9.89 -3.76
N PRO A 186 12.44 -9.22 -3.85
CA PRO A 186 11.29 -9.69 -4.61
C PRO A 186 11.57 -9.73 -6.11
N ASP A 187 10.96 -10.68 -6.83
CA ASP A 187 11.00 -10.80 -8.28
C ASP A 187 9.93 -9.99 -8.97
N ILE A 188 8.78 -9.82 -8.30
CA ILE A 188 7.63 -9.06 -8.79
C ILE A 188 7.12 -8.20 -7.64
N ILE A 189 6.83 -6.92 -7.94
CA ILE A 189 6.31 -5.94 -6.97
C ILE A 189 5.06 -5.30 -7.58
N PHE A 190 3.91 -5.51 -6.94
CA PHE A 190 2.68 -4.77 -7.20
C PHE A 190 2.60 -3.60 -6.23
N ILE A 191 2.28 -2.39 -6.73
CA ILE A 191 2.20 -1.15 -5.95
C ILE A 191 0.79 -0.57 -6.09
N GLU A 192 0.08 -0.38 -4.98
CA GLU A 192 -1.30 0.11 -4.92
C GLU A 192 -1.46 1.13 -3.77
N PHE A 193 -1.94 2.35 -4.04
CA PHE A 193 -2.19 3.37 -3.02
C PHE A 193 -3.40 4.24 -3.37
N ILE A 194 -4.62 3.77 -3.08
CA ILE A 194 -5.85 4.56 -3.30
C ILE A 194 -5.93 5.79 -2.38
N ASN A 195 -5.20 5.79 -1.26
CA ASN A 195 -5.20 6.93 -0.32
C ASN A 195 -4.36 8.12 -0.79
N ASP A 196 -3.61 7.99 -1.87
CA ASP A 196 -2.93 9.11 -2.49
C ASP A 196 -3.95 10.07 -3.13
N SER A 197 -3.61 11.35 -3.18
CA SER A 197 -4.39 12.33 -3.93
C SER A 197 -3.75 12.62 -5.29
N ASP A 198 -4.54 13.05 -6.25
CA ASP A 198 -4.08 13.43 -7.59
C ASP A 198 -3.38 14.80 -7.54
N ASN A 199 -2.12 14.83 -7.08
CA ASN A 199 -1.32 16.04 -6.93
C ASN A 199 0.20 15.78 -7.02
N ASP A 200 0.98 16.86 -7.14
CA ASP A 200 2.44 16.81 -7.30
C ASP A 200 3.19 16.18 -6.11
N PHE A 201 2.64 16.24 -4.90
CA PHE A 201 3.26 15.61 -3.74
C PHE A 201 3.31 14.09 -3.91
N TYR A 202 2.16 13.48 -4.22
CA TYR A 202 2.08 12.04 -4.43
C TYR A 202 2.72 11.59 -5.75
N LYS A 203 2.74 12.46 -6.76
CA LYS A 203 3.56 12.23 -7.96
C LYS A 203 5.04 12.07 -7.61
N THR A 204 5.56 12.93 -6.71
CA THR A 204 6.97 12.89 -6.29
C THR A 204 7.28 11.65 -5.44
N THR A 205 6.38 11.25 -4.56
CA THR A 205 6.58 10.05 -3.73
C THR A 205 6.54 8.78 -4.57
N MET A 206 5.59 8.67 -5.52
CA MET A 206 5.49 7.55 -6.45
C MET A 206 6.70 7.45 -7.39
N ASP A 207 7.20 8.57 -7.92
CA ASP A 207 8.42 8.59 -8.72
C ASP A 207 9.60 7.96 -7.96
N SER A 208 9.87 8.47 -6.76
CA SER A 208 10.96 7.94 -5.93
C SER A 208 10.75 6.47 -5.55
N LEU A 209 9.51 6.05 -5.25
CA LEU A 209 9.16 4.68 -4.90
C LEU A 209 9.41 3.72 -6.06
N ILE A 210 8.92 4.05 -7.26
CA ILE A 210 9.13 3.24 -8.47
C ILE A 210 10.62 3.12 -8.79
N ARG A 211 11.37 4.24 -8.74
CA ARG A 211 12.83 4.23 -8.97
C ARG A 211 13.57 3.34 -8.00
N LYS A 212 13.25 3.39 -6.69
CA LYS A 212 13.85 2.50 -5.67
C LYS A 212 13.62 1.03 -6.01
N CYS A 213 12.41 0.68 -6.42
CA CYS A 213 12.06 -0.68 -6.81
C CYS A 213 12.80 -1.11 -8.09
N LEU A 214 12.78 -0.28 -9.15
CA LEU A 214 13.41 -0.59 -10.43
C LEU A 214 14.93 -0.71 -10.35
N ALA A 215 15.58 0.04 -9.44
CA ALA A 215 17.03 0.06 -9.27
C ALA A 215 17.60 -1.18 -8.57
N GLN A 216 16.75 -2.13 -8.14
CA GLN A 216 17.23 -3.33 -7.47
C GLN A 216 18.04 -4.23 -8.39
N PRO A 217 19.16 -4.83 -7.91
CA PRO A 217 20.09 -5.58 -8.76
C PRO A 217 19.53 -6.88 -9.35
N ASN A 218 18.45 -7.42 -8.77
CA ASN A 218 17.74 -8.59 -9.29
C ASN A 218 16.71 -8.25 -10.39
N ASN A 219 16.61 -6.97 -10.79
CA ASN A 219 15.70 -6.47 -11.84
C ASN A 219 14.25 -6.91 -11.64
N PRO A 220 13.59 -6.58 -10.52
CA PRO A 220 12.21 -6.97 -10.28
C PRO A 220 11.29 -6.35 -11.34
N ALA A 221 10.22 -7.07 -11.67
CA ALA A 221 9.09 -6.48 -12.39
C ALA A 221 8.29 -5.60 -11.43
N VAL A 222 8.02 -4.35 -11.80
CA VAL A 222 7.20 -3.41 -11.04
C VAL A 222 5.92 -3.16 -11.82
N ILE A 223 4.77 -3.32 -11.18
CA ILE A 223 3.45 -3.15 -11.77
C ILE A 223 2.62 -2.23 -10.86
N LEU A 224 2.05 -1.17 -11.43
CA LEU A 224 1.13 -0.30 -10.72
C LEU A 224 -0.29 -0.88 -10.76
N VAL A 225 -1.03 -0.68 -9.68
CA VAL A 225 -2.42 -1.11 -9.53
C VAL A 225 -3.26 0.10 -9.10
N GLU A 226 -4.12 0.56 -10.00
CA GLU A 226 -4.93 1.75 -9.80
C GLU A 226 -6.34 1.37 -9.37
N MET A 227 -6.69 1.73 -8.15
CA MET A 227 -8.02 1.51 -7.57
C MET A 227 -8.92 2.73 -7.79
N THR A 228 -10.20 2.64 -7.38
CA THR A 228 -11.15 3.76 -7.40
C THR A 228 -12.02 3.77 -6.15
N MET A 229 -12.44 4.96 -5.71
CA MET A 229 -13.55 5.12 -4.78
C MET A 229 -14.89 5.09 -5.52
N GLU A 230 -16.01 5.01 -4.78
CA GLU A 230 -17.37 4.97 -5.32
C GLU A 230 -17.70 6.16 -6.22
N ASP A 231 -17.17 7.35 -5.90
CA ASP A 231 -17.38 8.60 -6.63
C ASP A 231 -16.39 8.83 -7.78
N GLY A 232 -15.52 7.86 -8.05
CA GLY A 232 -14.48 7.95 -9.07
C GLY A 232 -13.18 8.62 -8.60
N THR A 233 -13.08 9.06 -7.36
CA THR A 233 -11.83 9.60 -6.81
C THR A 233 -10.73 8.53 -6.84
N CYS A 234 -9.60 8.88 -7.44
CA CYS A 234 -8.41 8.03 -7.53
C CYS A 234 -7.14 8.87 -7.86
N PRO A 235 -5.93 8.39 -7.54
CA PRO A 235 -4.67 9.05 -7.90
C PRO A 235 -4.15 8.66 -9.28
N GLN A 236 -4.93 7.95 -10.09
CA GLN A 236 -4.48 7.31 -11.34
C GLN A 236 -3.73 8.25 -12.27
N ASN A 237 -4.12 9.55 -12.38
CA ASN A 237 -3.47 10.46 -13.31
C ASN A 237 -1.98 10.65 -12.98
N VAL A 238 -1.67 11.04 -11.72
CA VAL A 238 -0.28 11.29 -11.31
C VAL A 238 0.54 10.00 -11.23
N HIS A 239 -0.07 8.87 -10.86
CA HIS A 239 0.60 7.57 -10.86
C HIS A 239 0.92 7.12 -12.29
N SER A 240 -0.03 7.27 -13.21
CA SER A 240 0.14 6.87 -14.61
C SER A 240 1.20 7.71 -15.32
N GLU A 241 1.27 9.03 -15.08
CA GLU A 241 2.33 9.86 -15.65
C GLU A 241 3.73 9.32 -15.29
N ILE A 242 3.92 8.87 -14.06
CA ILE A 242 5.20 8.29 -13.62
C ILE A 242 5.38 6.86 -14.16
N GLY A 243 4.33 6.03 -14.10
CA GLY A 243 4.37 4.68 -14.63
C GLY A 243 4.70 4.63 -16.12
N GLU A 244 4.10 5.51 -16.93
CA GLU A 244 4.37 5.66 -18.34
C GLU A 244 5.80 6.19 -18.60
N TYR A 245 6.26 7.17 -17.78
CA TYR A 245 7.62 7.71 -17.89
C TYR A 245 8.68 6.60 -17.74
N TYR A 246 8.50 5.70 -16.78
CA TYR A 246 9.38 4.55 -16.57
C TYR A 246 8.99 3.31 -17.38
N ASN A 247 7.95 3.43 -18.18
CA ASN A 247 7.43 2.36 -19.03
C ASN A 247 7.12 1.06 -18.24
N VAL A 248 6.55 1.21 -17.02
CA VAL A 248 6.09 0.07 -16.22
C VAL A 248 4.62 -0.25 -16.53
N PRO A 249 4.20 -1.52 -16.42
CA PRO A 249 2.80 -1.91 -16.59
C PRO A 249 1.90 -1.23 -15.54
N ILE A 250 0.68 -0.86 -15.96
CA ILE A 250 -0.34 -0.25 -15.10
C ILE A 250 -1.65 -1.00 -15.30
N ILE A 251 -2.17 -1.57 -14.23
CA ILE A 251 -3.45 -2.29 -14.19
C ILE A 251 -4.45 -1.44 -13.43
N SER A 252 -5.51 -1.03 -14.11
CA SER A 252 -6.53 -0.12 -13.60
C SER A 252 -7.84 -0.84 -13.28
N TYR A 253 -8.15 -0.97 -11.99
CA TYR A 253 -9.48 -1.33 -11.52
C TYR A 253 -10.47 -0.18 -11.77
N HIS A 254 -10.01 1.08 -11.68
CA HIS A 254 -10.81 2.26 -12.00
C HIS A 254 -11.40 2.17 -13.40
N ASP A 255 -10.57 2.04 -14.44
CA ASP A 255 -11.03 2.00 -15.84
C ASP A 255 -11.85 0.74 -16.16
N ALA A 256 -11.60 -0.35 -15.44
CA ALA A 256 -12.35 -1.59 -15.61
C ALA A 256 -13.76 -1.52 -14.99
N VAL A 257 -13.88 -0.99 -13.78
CA VAL A 257 -15.09 -1.13 -12.95
C VAL A 257 -15.97 0.11 -12.96
N LEU A 258 -15.39 1.31 -12.83
CA LEU A 258 -16.16 2.55 -12.70
C LEU A 258 -17.14 2.76 -13.86
N PRO A 259 -16.78 2.55 -15.14
CA PRO A 259 -17.72 2.69 -16.25
C PRO A 259 -18.91 1.73 -16.17
N GLU A 260 -18.74 0.53 -15.58
CA GLU A 260 -19.84 -0.41 -15.38
C GLU A 260 -20.79 0.05 -14.25
N VAL A 261 -20.23 0.70 -13.22
CA VAL A 261 -21.00 1.29 -12.13
C VAL A 261 -21.80 2.50 -12.65
N GLU A 262 -21.18 3.38 -13.40
CA GLU A 262 -21.83 4.57 -14.02
C GLU A 262 -22.94 4.19 -15.02
N ALA A 263 -22.73 3.11 -15.78
CA ALA A 263 -23.74 2.57 -16.68
C ALA A 263 -24.88 1.82 -15.96
N GLY A 264 -24.75 1.57 -14.65
CA GLY A 264 -25.70 0.80 -13.86
C GLY A 264 -25.64 -0.71 -14.10
N ASN A 265 -24.59 -1.21 -14.73
CA ASN A 265 -24.33 -2.63 -14.96
C ASN A 265 -23.85 -3.36 -13.69
N ILE A 266 -23.16 -2.62 -12.80
CA ILE A 266 -22.76 -3.04 -11.46
C ILE A 266 -23.31 -2.02 -10.45
N LYS A 267 -23.84 -2.48 -9.33
CA LYS A 267 -24.07 -1.60 -8.18
C LYS A 267 -22.83 -1.63 -7.31
N TRP A 268 -22.36 -0.46 -6.88
CA TRP A 268 -21.19 -0.36 -6.00
C TRP A 268 -21.30 -1.27 -4.77
N THR A 269 -22.50 -1.33 -4.17
CA THR A 269 -22.79 -2.19 -3.00
C THR A 269 -22.67 -3.70 -3.27
N ASP A 270 -22.62 -4.14 -4.53
CA ASP A 270 -22.40 -5.56 -4.87
C ASP A 270 -20.91 -5.93 -4.81
N ILE A 271 -20.00 -4.93 -4.88
CA ILE A 271 -18.54 -5.10 -4.92
C ILE A 271 -17.80 -4.43 -3.76
N SER A 272 -18.47 -3.62 -2.95
CA SER A 272 -17.90 -2.90 -1.80
C SER A 272 -18.95 -2.70 -0.70
N PRO A 273 -18.62 -2.84 0.60
CA PRO A 273 -19.51 -2.52 1.71
C PRO A 273 -19.47 -1.04 2.12
N ASP A 274 -18.53 -0.26 1.62
CA ASP A 274 -18.32 1.16 1.90
C ASP A 274 -17.93 1.91 0.61
N ASN A 275 -17.38 3.11 0.71
CA ASN A 275 -17.04 3.92 -0.46
C ASN A 275 -15.66 3.62 -1.07
N ILE A 276 -14.87 2.68 -0.50
CA ILE A 276 -13.46 2.49 -0.91
C ILE A 276 -13.02 1.01 -0.95
N HIS A 277 -13.41 0.17 0.04
CA HIS A 277 -12.84 -1.15 0.19
C HIS A 277 -13.61 -2.21 -0.61
N PRO A 278 -12.97 -2.94 -1.52
CA PRO A 278 -13.63 -4.04 -2.23
C PRO A 278 -14.00 -5.17 -1.27
N ASN A 279 -15.21 -5.74 -1.43
CA ASN A 279 -15.60 -6.97 -0.78
C ASN A 279 -15.01 -8.20 -1.51
N ASP A 280 -15.44 -9.42 -1.18
CA ASP A 280 -14.93 -10.65 -1.80
C ASP A 280 -15.02 -10.63 -3.34
N GLU A 281 -16.13 -10.08 -3.90
CA GLU A 281 -16.33 -10.02 -5.34
C GLU A 281 -15.44 -8.94 -5.98
N GLY A 282 -15.27 -7.79 -5.32
CA GLY A 282 -14.35 -6.74 -5.77
C GLY A 282 -12.90 -7.20 -5.74
N HIS A 283 -12.44 -7.85 -4.65
CA HIS A 283 -11.13 -8.46 -4.58
C HIS A 283 -10.90 -9.53 -5.65
N LYS A 284 -11.92 -10.33 -5.96
CA LYS A 284 -11.86 -11.33 -7.02
C LYS A 284 -11.69 -10.68 -8.40
N MET A 285 -12.43 -9.61 -8.69
CA MET A 285 -12.26 -8.88 -9.96
C MET A 285 -10.85 -8.34 -10.09
N LEU A 286 -10.30 -7.73 -9.04
CA LEU A 286 -8.93 -7.23 -9.04
C LEU A 286 -7.91 -8.35 -9.26
N ALA A 287 -8.04 -9.48 -8.56
CA ALA A 287 -7.19 -10.64 -8.77
C ALA A 287 -7.20 -11.09 -10.24
N GLN A 288 -8.40 -11.22 -10.83
CA GLN A 288 -8.56 -11.63 -12.23
C GLN A 288 -7.95 -10.67 -13.24
N MET A 289 -7.92 -9.36 -12.95
CA MET A 289 -7.24 -8.37 -13.81
C MET A 289 -5.72 -8.61 -13.81
N LEU A 290 -5.12 -8.83 -12.63
CA LEU A 290 -3.70 -9.17 -12.52
C LEU A 290 -3.39 -10.54 -13.16
N GLU A 291 -4.23 -11.54 -12.92
CA GLU A 291 -4.12 -12.90 -13.48
C GLU A 291 -4.21 -12.87 -15.00
N ASN A 292 -5.15 -12.09 -15.56
CA ASN A 292 -5.32 -11.93 -17.00
C ASN A 292 -4.08 -11.31 -17.65
N PHE A 293 -3.54 -10.25 -17.06
CA PHE A 293 -2.35 -9.58 -17.58
C PHE A 293 -1.13 -10.49 -17.54
N VAL A 294 -0.83 -11.11 -16.40
CA VAL A 294 0.30 -12.02 -16.22
C VAL A 294 0.12 -13.29 -17.04
N GLY A 295 -1.11 -13.82 -17.11
CA GLY A 295 -1.48 -14.99 -17.90
C GLY A 295 -1.28 -14.79 -19.39
N GLY A 296 -1.62 -13.59 -19.90
CA GLY A 296 -1.39 -13.23 -21.30
C GLY A 296 0.10 -13.25 -21.67
N ILE A 297 0.98 -12.79 -20.78
CA ILE A 297 2.44 -12.86 -20.98
C ILE A 297 2.93 -14.31 -20.94
N LYS A 298 2.48 -15.07 -19.93
CA LYS A 298 2.83 -16.50 -19.77
C LYS A 298 2.42 -17.32 -21.00
N ASP A 299 1.22 -17.10 -21.53
CA ASP A 299 0.71 -17.86 -22.69
C ASP A 299 1.45 -17.53 -23.99
N ASN A 300 2.14 -16.39 -24.05
CA ASN A 300 2.97 -15.95 -25.16
C ASN A 300 4.48 -15.97 -24.85
N ILE A 301 4.92 -16.70 -23.81
CA ILE A 301 6.27 -16.62 -23.25
C ILE A 301 7.39 -16.91 -24.29
N ASP A 302 7.13 -17.75 -25.26
CA ASP A 302 8.09 -18.07 -26.32
C ASP A 302 8.25 -16.97 -27.40
N SER A 303 7.36 -15.97 -27.39
CA SER A 303 7.32 -14.89 -28.38
C SER A 303 7.55 -13.49 -27.81
N VAL A 304 7.55 -13.33 -26.47
CA VAL A 304 7.84 -12.07 -25.81
C VAL A 304 9.32 -11.94 -25.46
N ASP A 305 9.80 -10.70 -25.29
CA ASP A 305 11.18 -10.45 -24.82
C ASP A 305 11.29 -10.88 -23.34
N THR A 306 12.19 -11.80 -23.06
CA THR A 306 12.48 -12.31 -21.72
C THR A 306 13.84 -11.83 -21.18
N GLU A 307 14.50 -10.89 -21.87
CA GLU A 307 15.76 -10.32 -21.42
C GLU A 307 15.50 -9.13 -20.48
N ALA A 308 15.50 -9.38 -19.16
CA ALA A 308 15.37 -8.35 -18.16
C ALA A 308 16.59 -7.42 -18.15
N LYS A 309 16.42 -6.19 -18.58
CA LYS A 309 17.48 -5.17 -18.55
C LYS A 309 17.57 -4.50 -17.20
N ALA A 310 18.80 -4.22 -16.75
CA ALA A 310 19.02 -3.37 -15.59
C ALA A 310 18.40 -1.99 -15.83
N PHE A 311 17.83 -1.42 -14.75
CA PHE A 311 17.34 -0.05 -14.82
C PHE A 311 18.50 0.91 -15.03
N ASP A 312 18.36 1.81 -16.00
CA ASP A 312 19.34 2.87 -16.21
C ASP A 312 19.14 3.97 -15.16
N THR A 313 19.92 3.91 -14.09
CA THR A 313 19.86 4.88 -13.00
C THR A 313 20.28 6.30 -13.41
N SER A 314 20.85 6.47 -14.62
CA SER A 314 21.18 7.79 -15.17
C SER A 314 19.98 8.53 -15.79
N ILE A 315 18.84 7.85 -15.98
CA ILE A 315 17.59 8.49 -16.38
C ILE A 315 17.23 9.51 -15.31
N GLU A 316 17.02 10.76 -15.73
CA GLU A 316 16.64 11.85 -14.83
C GLU A 316 15.27 11.57 -14.22
N SER A 317 15.10 11.86 -12.93
CA SER A 317 13.80 11.77 -12.28
C SER A 317 12.93 12.95 -12.75
N PRO A 318 11.68 12.71 -13.17
CA PRO A 318 10.78 13.78 -13.61
C PRO A 318 10.37 14.74 -12.48
N THR A 319 10.48 14.30 -11.21
CA THR A 319 10.12 15.11 -10.03
C THR A 319 11.33 15.46 -9.15
N GLY A 320 12.52 15.01 -9.52
CA GLY A 320 13.75 15.20 -8.74
C GLY A 320 14.04 14.07 -7.76
N ASP A 321 14.99 14.29 -6.86
CA ASP A 321 15.57 13.26 -5.99
C ASP A 321 15.13 13.37 -4.51
N LYS A 322 14.03 14.07 -4.25
CA LYS A 322 13.59 14.46 -2.88
C LYS A 322 13.53 13.28 -1.92
N TYR A 323 13.04 12.13 -2.36
CA TYR A 323 12.86 10.94 -1.53
C TYR A 323 13.74 9.76 -1.98
N ALA A 324 14.80 9.99 -2.76
CA ALA A 324 15.67 8.92 -3.27
C ALA A 324 16.31 8.11 -2.12
N ASP A 325 16.71 8.77 -1.05
CA ASP A 325 17.31 8.18 0.15
C ASP A 325 16.32 8.04 1.32
N ALA A 326 15.00 8.04 1.03
CA ALA A 326 13.97 7.98 2.06
C ALA A 326 14.09 6.72 2.93
N ALA A 327 14.01 6.90 4.24
CA ALA A 327 14.09 5.83 5.24
C ALA A 327 13.19 6.12 6.44
N LEU A 328 12.73 5.04 7.11
CA LEU A 328 12.05 5.10 8.40
C LEU A 328 13.06 4.86 9.53
N GLU A 329 13.07 5.79 10.50
CA GLU A 329 13.99 5.75 11.62
C GLU A 329 13.25 5.60 12.96
N ASP A 330 13.69 4.67 13.78
CA ASP A 330 13.14 4.37 15.11
C ASP A 330 14.16 4.66 16.23
N LYS A 331 13.88 4.23 17.45
CA LYS A 331 14.78 4.38 18.60
C LYS A 331 16.12 3.64 18.46
N ASN A 332 16.21 2.68 17.54
CA ASN A 332 17.44 1.92 17.26
C ASN A 332 18.29 2.55 16.14
N SER A 333 17.81 3.66 15.57
CA SER A 333 18.48 4.43 14.53
C SER A 333 19.88 4.88 14.95
N LYS A 334 20.78 4.93 13.97
CA LYS A 334 22.14 5.47 14.17
C LYS A 334 22.24 6.97 13.87
N ILE A 335 21.22 7.51 13.18
CA ILE A 335 21.18 8.91 12.74
C ILE A 335 20.20 9.75 13.56
N VAL A 336 19.34 9.14 14.37
CA VAL A 336 18.45 9.79 15.33
C VAL A 336 18.96 9.57 16.74
N THR A 337 19.35 10.65 17.42
CA THR A 337 19.87 10.59 18.79
C THR A 337 18.94 11.39 19.71
N VAL A 338 18.43 10.78 20.76
CA VAL A 338 17.69 11.49 21.82
C VAL A 338 18.68 12.28 22.67
N LYS A 339 18.63 13.61 22.64
CA LYS A 339 19.44 14.53 23.46
C LYS A 339 18.82 14.74 24.83
N ASP A 340 17.51 14.92 24.87
CA ASP A 340 16.72 15.05 26.09
C ASP A 340 15.39 14.32 25.89
N ALA A 341 15.18 13.26 26.65
CA ALA A 341 13.96 12.48 26.58
C ALA A 341 12.76 13.19 27.27
N GLY A 342 13.03 14.12 28.18
CA GLY A 342 12.02 14.86 28.93
C GLY A 342 10.97 13.94 29.54
N ALA A 343 9.71 14.11 29.14
CA ALA A 343 8.60 13.29 29.60
C ALA A 343 8.26 12.12 28.65
N PHE A 344 8.99 11.96 27.53
CA PHE A 344 8.78 10.86 26.61
C PHE A 344 9.48 9.59 27.08
N THR A 345 8.82 8.48 26.91
CA THR A 345 9.30 7.13 27.20
C THR A 345 9.23 6.28 25.94
N GLU A 346 9.65 5.02 26.01
CA GLU A 346 9.43 4.07 24.93
C GLU A 346 7.93 3.90 24.65
N GLN A 347 7.60 3.81 23.37
CA GLN A 347 6.27 3.48 22.90
C GLN A 347 5.88 2.08 23.37
N THR A 348 4.62 1.91 23.78
CA THR A 348 4.06 0.63 24.21
C THR A 348 2.83 0.21 23.41
N SER A 349 2.41 0.99 22.43
CA SER A 349 1.22 0.65 21.62
C SER A 349 1.49 -0.59 20.77
N PRO A 350 0.48 -1.49 20.59
CA PRO A 350 0.65 -2.77 19.89
C PRO A 350 0.54 -2.61 18.37
N TRP A 351 1.06 -1.54 17.80
CA TRP A 351 0.92 -1.26 16.36
C TRP A 351 2.10 -1.84 15.55
N ASN A 352 1.97 -1.90 14.23
CA ASN A 352 3.03 -2.41 13.33
C ASN A 352 4.36 -1.65 13.44
N PHE A 353 4.29 -0.37 13.85
CA PHE A 353 5.46 0.49 14.03
C PHE A 353 5.79 0.63 15.53
N GLN A 354 6.38 -0.41 16.10
CA GLN A 354 6.90 -0.40 17.47
C GLN A 354 8.27 0.30 17.54
N ASP A 355 8.78 0.52 18.77
CA ASP A 355 10.09 1.13 18.98
C ASP A 355 10.16 2.65 18.72
N GLY A 356 9.04 3.34 18.86
CA GLY A 356 8.94 4.81 18.86
C GLY A 356 9.05 5.44 20.24
N TRP A 357 8.53 6.66 20.37
CA TRP A 357 8.57 7.45 21.59
C TRP A 357 7.16 7.95 21.96
N ALA A 358 6.81 7.93 23.24
CA ALA A 358 5.47 8.28 23.68
C ALA A 358 5.48 9.20 24.92
N ALA A 359 4.63 10.23 24.90
CA ALA A 359 4.25 11.03 26.06
C ALA A 359 2.81 10.70 26.47
N SER A 360 2.59 10.38 27.76
CA SER A 360 1.28 10.03 28.28
C SER A 360 0.51 11.21 28.90
N ASN A 361 1.20 12.30 29.22
CA ASN A 361 0.63 13.45 29.93
C ASN A 361 1.33 14.78 29.58
N GLY A 362 1.64 14.96 28.32
CA GLY A 362 2.37 16.13 27.83
C GLY A 362 3.86 16.10 28.14
N GLY A 363 4.53 17.21 27.83
CA GLY A 363 5.98 17.39 27.96
C GLY A 363 6.69 17.46 26.63
N SER A 364 8.02 17.41 26.65
CA SER A 364 8.82 17.53 25.42
C SER A 364 9.88 16.45 25.32
N VAL A 365 10.35 16.20 24.11
CA VAL A 365 11.53 15.40 23.78
C VAL A 365 12.36 16.15 22.75
N THR A 366 13.68 16.09 22.85
CA THR A 366 14.61 16.72 21.92
C THR A 366 15.52 15.68 21.28
N PHE A 367 15.60 15.70 19.97
CA PHE A 367 16.44 14.84 19.14
C PHE A 367 17.54 15.66 18.47
N GLU A 368 18.65 15.01 18.16
CA GLU A 368 19.62 15.44 17.15
C GLU A 368 19.56 14.43 15.99
N MET A 369 19.36 14.91 14.78
CA MET A 369 19.31 14.07 13.57
C MET A 369 19.82 14.82 12.35
N GLU A 370 20.23 14.06 11.32
CA GLU A 370 20.75 14.61 10.07
C GLU A 370 19.77 14.30 8.93
N PHE A 371 19.25 15.34 8.29
CA PHE A 371 18.28 15.21 7.20
C PHE A 371 18.30 16.42 6.26
N LYS A 372 17.74 16.23 5.07
CA LYS A 372 17.31 17.29 4.16
C LYS A 372 15.79 17.50 4.25
N ASN A 373 15.05 16.39 4.27
CA ASN A 373 13.60 16.38 4.42
C ASN A 373 13.24 15.59 5.67
N LEU A 374 12.28 16.11 6.43
CA LEU A 374 11.80 15.47 7.66
C LEU A 374 10.29 15.35 7.63
N GLY A 375 9.81 14.16 7.91
CA GLY A 375 8.43 13.86 8.24
C GLY A 375 8.33 13.07 9.53
N MET A 376 7.11 12.90 10.00
CA MET A 376 6.79 12.13 11.20
C MET A 376 5.67 11.16 10.90
N LEU A 377 5.87 9.89 11.26
CA LEU A 377 4.81 8.93 11.43
C LEU A 377 4.39 8.92 12.91
N TYR A 378 3.11 9.15 13.18
CA TYR A 378 2.58 9.27 14.54
C TYR A 378 1.26 8.51 14.70
N TYR A 379 0.87 8.23 15.96
CA TYR A 379 -0.34 7.47 16.22
C TYR A 379 -1.52 8.41 16.47
N LYS A 380 -2.51 8.32 15.61
CA LYS A 380 -3.76 9.08 15.70
C LYS A 380 -4.84 8.22 16.36
N THR A 381 -5.54 8.76 17.39
CA THR A 381 -6.46 7.94 18.19
C THR A 381 -7.82 8.61 18.40
N VAL A 382 -8.87 7.77 18.50
CA VAL A 382 -10.27 8.20 18.71
C VAL A 382 -10.65 8.35 20.17
N ASP A 383 -9.74 8.08 21.12
CA ASP A 383 -10.05 8.02 22.56
C ASP A 383 -10.18 9.40 23.25
N GLY A 384 -9.99 10.52 22.53
CA GLY A 384 -10.08 11.90 23.02
C GLY A 384 -8.94 12.34 23.95
N LYS A 385 -7.94 11.49 24.17
CA LYS A 385 -6.79 11.79 25.04
C LYS A 385 -5.59 12.30 24.27
N SER A 386 -5.47 11.96 23.00
CA SER A 386 -4.44 12.51 22.14
C SER A 386 -4.65 14.01 21.90
N GLY A 387 -3.60 14.71 21.53
CA GLY A 387 -3.64 16.13 21.24
C GLY A 387 -2.65 16.53 20.18
N SER A 388 -2.57 17.83 19.90
CA SER A 388 -1.55 18.39 19.00
C SER A 388 -0.19 18.43 19.68
N ALA A 389 0.86 18.17 18.88
CA ALA A 389 2.25 18.39 19.27
C ALA A 389 2.85 19.49 18.39
N THR A 390 3.56 20.43 19.00
CA THR A 390 4.35 21.44 18.30
C THR A 390 5.73 20.86 17.99
N VAL A 391 6.16 20.95 16.75
CA VAL A 391 7.50 20.56 16.30
C VAL A 391 8.33 21.81 16.03
N THR A 392 9.47 21.94 16.72
CA THR A 392 10.45 23.01 16.48
C THR A 392 11.75 22.42 15.97
N ILE A 393 12.37 23.09 15.01
CA ILE A 393 13.68 22.71 14.45
C ILE A 393 14.63 23.88 14.66
N ASP A 394 15.75 23.64 15.34
CA ASP A 394 16.76 24.64 15.71
C ASP A 394 16.12 25.86 16.44
N GLY A 395 15.09 25.60 17.24
CA GLY A 395 14.35 26.58 18.02
C GLY A 395 13.28 27.35 17.24
N VAL A 396 13.04 27.03 15.96
CA VAL A 396 11.98 27.62 15.13
C VAL A 396 10.82 26.66 15.02
N GLU A 397 9.60 27.11 15.27
CA GLU A 397 8.38 26.32 15.10
C GLU A 397 8.14 26.06 13.60
N CYS A 398 8.01 24.78 13.22
CA CYS A 398 7.86 24.32 11.85
C CYS A 398 6.51 23.69 11.58
N ALA A 399 5.92 22.97 12.57
CA ALA A 399 4.64 22.27 12.38
C ALA A 399 3.88 22.10 13.70
N GLU A 400 2.57 22.03 13.58
CA GLU A 400 1.65 21.49 14.59
C GLU A 400 1.05 20.20 14.07
N ILE A 401 1.28 19.08 14.77
CA ILE A 401 0.84 17.74 14.39
C ILE A 401 -0.31 17.31 15.29
N ASN A 402 -1.51 17.15 14.75
CA ASN A 402 -2.70 16.78 15.52
C ASN A 402 -2.92 15.24 15.50
N ALA A 403 -2.77 14.62 16.67
CA ALA A 403 -3.01 13.19 16.89
C ALA A 403 -4.42 12.88 17.43
N ASP A 404 -5.26 13.88 17.68
CA ASP A 404 -6.65 13.67 18.07
C ASP A 404 -7.52 13.35 16.85
N PHE A 405 -8.23 12.24 16.94
CA PHE A 405 -9.19 11.78 15.92
C PHE A 405 -10.52 11.39 16.58
N SER A 406 -10.90 12.11 17.65
CA SER A 406 -12.15 11.88 18.37
C SER A 406 -13.35 11.91 17.41
N GLY A 407 -14.14 10.84 17.45
CA GLY A 407 -15.28 10.66 16.54
C GLY A 407 -14.91 10.10 15.15
N GLY A 408 -13.63 9.81 14.89
CA GLY A 408 -13.18 9.14 13.69
C GLY A 408 -13.52 7.64 13.66
N TRP A 409 -13.18 6.99 12.57
CA TRP A 409 -13.48 5.59 12.32
C TRP A 409 -12.60 4.58 13.09
N GLY A 410 -11.47 5.01 13.66
CA GLY A 410 -10.58 4.15 14.43
C GLY A 410 -9.18 4.75 14.62
N ASP A 411 -8.36 4.05 15.38
CA ASP A 411 -6.96 4.43 15.58
C ASP A 411 -6.10 4.00 14.39
N TYR A 412 -5.15 4.85 13.96
CA TYR A 412 -4.26 4.53 12.84
C TYR A 412 -2.92 5.26 12.90
N ALA A 413 -1.94 4.76 12.14
CA ALA A 413 -0.68 5.44 11.90
C ALA A 413 -0.88 6.51 10.82
N CYS A 414 -0.62 7.76 11.17
CA CYS A 414 -0.75 8.93 10.29
C CYS A 414 0.62 9.55 10.07
N ASN A 415 0.86 10.08 8.89
CA ASN A 415 2.13 10.73 8.56
C ASN A 415 1.92 12.19 8.16
N ASN A 416 2.94 12.99 8.35
CA ASN A 416 3.02 14.35 7.82
C ASN A 416 4.46 14.67 7.44
N GLU A 417 4.65 15.30 6.29
CA GLU A 417 5.89 16.03 6.02
C GLU A 417 5.92 17.28 6.90
N ILE A 418 7.08 17.58 7.49
CA ILE A 418 7.29 18.70 8.42
C ILE A 418 8.06 19.82 7.74
N VAL A 419 9.19 19.48 7.11
CA VAL A 419 10.09 20.48 6.50
C VAL A 419 10.94 19.88 5.41
N SER A 420 11.29 20.72 4.42
CA SER A 420 12.33 20.47 3.42
C SER A 420 13.35 21.60 3.47
N PHE A 421 14.64 21.27 3.51
CA PHE A 421 15.75 22.20 3.40
C PHE A 421 16.43 22.09 2.02
N ASP A 422 17.21 23.11 1.64
CA ASP A 422 17.97 23.04 0.39
C ASP A 422 19.11 22.01 0.44
N GLU A 423 19.74 21.87 1.62
CA GLU A 423 20.88 20.98 1.85
C GLU A 423 20.66 20.09 3.09
N LYS A 424 21.25 18.92 3.06
CA LYS A 424 21.28 18.01 4.22
C LYS A 424 22.14 18.56 5.34
N GLY A 425 21.61 18.59 6.55
CA GLY A 425 22.28 19.13 7.73
C GLY A 425 21.91 18.44 9.01
N LYS A 426 22.70 18.70 10.07
CA LYS A 426 22.37 18.27 11.43
C LYS A 426 21.47 19.31 12.08
N HIS A 427 20.38 18.87 12.64
CA HIS A 427 19.36 19.70 13.25
C HIS A 427 18.97 19.20 14.62
N GLU A 428 18.56 20.12 15.49
CA GLU A 428 17.92 19.82 16.76
C GLU A 428 16.38 19.91 16.59
N VAL A 429 15.69 18.78 16.78
CA VAL A 429 14.25 18.69 16.63
C VAL A 429 13.60 18.48 17.99
N THR A 430 12.74 19.40 18.42
CA THR A 430 12.00 19.29 19.67
C THR A 430 10.50 19.13 19.40
N VAL A 431 9.92 18.10 20.00
CA VAL A 431 8.47 17.84 19.97
C VAL A 431 7.90 18.17 21.34
N THR A 432 6.93 19.08 21.40
CA THR A 432 6.29 19.53 22.65
C THR A 432 4.80 19.23 22.62
N VAL A 433 4.32 18.53 23.62
CA VAL A 433 2.91 18.12 23.80
C VAL A 433 2.32 18.87 25.00
N PRO A 434 1.12 19.45 24.90
CA PRO A 434 0.45 20.13 26.01
C PRO A 434 0.19 19.20 27.20
N GLU A 435 0.19 19.77 28.41
CA GLU A 435 -0.16 19.04 29.63
C GLU A 435 -1.56 18.41 29.53
N GLY A 436 -1.71 17.19 30.03
CA GLY A 436 -2.95 16.43 29.97
C GLY A 436 -3.22 15.69 28.65
N LYS A 437 -2.35 15.84 27.66
CA LYS A 437 -2.49 15.17 26.36
C LYS A 437 -1.44 14.09 26.18
N LYS A 438 -1.81 13.02 25.45
CA LYS A 438 -0.87 11.99 24.99
C LYS A 438 -0.47 12.23 23.54
N PHE A 439 0.73 11.77 23.17
CA PHE A 439 1.22 11.77 21.80
C PHE A 439 2.23 10.65 21.61
N GLU A 440 2.20 9.97 20.47
CA GLU A 440 3.13 8.90 20.14
C GLU A 440 3.78 9.16 18.79
N ILE A 441 5.10 9.30 18.78
CA ILE A 441 5.93 9.32 17.56
C ILE A 441 6.27 7.88 17.26
N LEU A 442 5.78 7.35 16.14
CA LEU A 442 6.03 5.98 15.73
C LEU A 442 7.38 5.86 15.03
N ARG A 443 7.65 6.78 14.09
CA ARG A 443 8.90 6.84 13.29
C ARG A 443 9.21 8.26 12.89
N TRP A 444 10.48 8.51 12.64
CA TRP A 444 10.91 9.64 11.84
C TRP A 444 11.02 9.21 10.36
N MET A 445 10.53 10.05 9.45
CA MET A 445 10.58 9.87 8.02
C MET A 445 11.65 10.82 7.48
N ILE A 446 12.80 10.28 7.07
CA ILE A 446 14.01 11.05 6.76
C ILE A 446 14.43 10.80 5.32
N SER A 447 14.80 11.88 4.61
CA SER A 447 15.44 11.77 3.29
C SER A 447 16.44 12.92 3.05
#